data_73d75c92161979ac311bafac72eb7bcf
#
_entry.id   73d75c92161979ac311bafac72eb7bcf
#
_cell.length_a   1.000
_cell.length_b   1.000
_cell.length_c   1.000
_cell.angle_alpha   90.00
_cell.angle_beta   90.00
_cell.angle_gamma   90.00
#
_symmetry.space_group_name_H-M   'P 1'
#
loop_
_entity.id
_entity.type
_entity.pdbx_description
1 polymer ?
#
loop_
_entity_poly.entity_id
_entity_poly.type
_entity_poly.pdbx_seq_one_letter_code
_entity_poly.pdbx_strand_id
1 'polypeptide(L)'
;GGYIAGRLRAAGGTVARATVADTVVEQTEQADGVHGLGAWALAVVMGALLATLIGAGTVSRTPLARSASQATAAEPLLSYELDRLFRAARRAPNVDLSAERAEAGRILLTTSSHSGVSSDDRTYLIQQVGALTGLSPADSERRVDNTLGNARTAIQRSRRSTIIVAFSIAAAVLLGAVAAWAAAAAGGRHRDGAPAPDWMARSDTFGRRRRGLP
;
A
#
# COMPACT_ATOMS: atom_id res chain seq x y z
N GLY A 1 9.97 17.52 10.11
CA GLY A 1 8.82 17.76 11.01
C GLY A 1 9.17 17.58 12.49
N GLY A 2 9.59 16.39 12.94
CA GLY A 2 9.84 16.10 14.35
C GLY A 2 10.86 17.05 15.01
N TYR A 3 11.98 17.33 14.35
CA TYR A 3 13.00 18.23 14.87
C TYR A 3 12.47 19.67 15.07
N ILE A 4 11.69 20.17 14.13
CA ILE A 4 11.07 21.51 14.22
C ILE A 4 10.04 21.52 15.36
N ALA A 5 9.24 20.48 15.52
CA ALA A 5 8.27 20.37 16.60
C ALA A 5 8.95 20.41 17.98
N GLY A 6 10.08 19.73 18.16
CA GLY A 6 10.87 19.79 19.38
C GLY A 6 11.46 21.18 19.65
N ARG A 7 11.92 21.90 18.62
CA ARG A 7 12.47 23.26 18.77
C ARG A 7 11.43 24.33 19.04
N LEU A 8 10.22 24.21 18.51
CA LEU A 8 9.17 25.23 18.65
C LEU A 8 8.38 25.12 19.96
N ARG A 9 8.51 24.02 20.69
CA ARG A 9 7.90 23.92 22.02
C ARG A 9 8.53 24.94 22.97
N ALA A 10 7.70 25.67 23.70
CA ALA A 10 8.17 26.61 24.71
C ALA A 10 9.07 25.90 25.73
N ALA A 11 10.22 26.48 26.04
CA ALA A 11 11.09 25.99 27.10
C ALA A 11 10.26 25.92 28.39
N GLY A 12 10.15 24.74 28.98
CA GLY A 12 9.46 24.56 30.26
C GLY A 12 10.10 25.45 31.31
N GLY A 13 9.28 26.32 31.92
CA GLY A 13 9.74 27.38 32.80
C GLY A 13 10.75 26.89 33.84
N THR A 14 11.80 27.64 33.98
CA THR A 14 12.84 27.51 34.95
C THR A 14 12.31 27.56 36.38
N VAL A 15 11.99 26.43 36.96
CA VAL A 15 11.95 26.29 38.43
C VAL A 15 12.33 24.87 38.79
N ALA A 16 13.59 24.57 39.05
CA ALA A 16 13.93 23.52 39.98
C ALA A 16 15.43 23.54 40.35
N ARG A 17 15.64 23.53 41.63
CA ARG A 17 16.91 23.39 42.34
C ARG A 17 17.74 22.18 41.89
N ALA A 18 19.05 22.28 41.92
CA ALA A 18 20.09 21.43 41.35
C ALA A 18 20.14 19.93 41.81
N THR A 19 19.18 19.42 42.53
CA THR A 19 19.11 18.00 42.99
C THR A 19 18.08 17.16 42.24
N VAL A 20 17.37 17.71 41.26
CA VAL A 20 16.33 17.06 40.43
C VAL A 20 16.69 17.10 38.93
N ALA A 21 17.90 17.53 38.60
CA ALA A 21 18.29 17.85 37.22
C ALA A 21 18.15 16.64 36.27
N ASP A 22 18.58 15.44 36.64
CA ASP A 22 18.57 14.28 35.77
C ASP A 22 17.15 13.79 35.46
N THR A 23 16.26 13.76 36.45
CA THR A 23 14.86 13.33 36.23
C THR A 23 14.06 14.36 35.44
N VAL A 24 14.35 15.65 35.59
CA VAL A 24 13.69 16.74 34.84
C VAL A 24 14.13 16.72 33.37
N VAL A 25 15.43 16.48 33.10
CA VAL A 25 15.97 16.39 31.74
C VAL A 25 15.32 15.20 31.02
N GLU A 26 15.25 14.03 31.67
CA GLU A 26 14.64 12.82 31.07
C GLU A 26 13.14 13.03 30.78
N GLN A 27 12.40 13.65 31.69
CA GLN A 27 10.99 13.98 31.47
C GLN A 27 10.79 14.99 30.35
N THR A 28 11.69 15.95 30.17
CA THR A 28 11.61 16.94 29.11
C THR A 28 11.89 16.32 27.74
N GLU A 29 12.89 15.43 27.65
CA GLU A 29 13.19 14.70 26.41
C GLU A 29 12.05 13.78 25.98
N GLN A 30 11.43 13.09 26.94
CA GLN A 30 10.24 12.27 26.67
C GLN A 30 9.07 13.11 26.15
N ALA A 31 8.83 14.27 26.75
CA ALA A 31 7.76 15.16 26.33
C ALA A 31 8.01 15.74 24.92
N ASP A 32 9.24 16.05 24.55
CA ASP A 32 9.61 16.51 23.21
C ASP A 32 9.44 15.38 22.18
N GLY A 33 9.81 14.14 22.55
CA GLY A 33 9.58 12.95 21.73
C GLY A 33 8.09 12.71 21.43
N VAL A 34 7.23 12.84 22.45
CA VAL A 34 5.76 12.69 22.29
C VAL A 34 5.19 13.75 21.34
N HIS A 35 5.65 14.99 21.37
CA HIS A 35 5.23 16.02 20.40
C HIS A 35 5.67 15.69 18.98
N GLY A 36 6.87 15.11 18.80
CA GLY A 36 7.35 14.62 17.52
C GLY A 36 6.48 13.48 16.97
N LEU A 37 6.07 12.54 17.83
CA LEU A 37 5.14 11.48 17.47
C LEU A 37 3.76 12.04 17.10
N GLY A 38 3.26 13.04 17.84
CA GLY A 38 1.99 13.70 17.52
C GLY A 38 2.00 14.36 16.14
N ALA A 39 3.06 15.09 15.82
CA ALA A 39 3.24 15.72 14.50
C ALA A 39 3.32 14.66 13.38
N TRP A 40 4.02 13.57 13.62
CA TRP A 40 4.11 12.44 12.69
C TRP A 40 2.75 11.74 12.51
N ALA A 41 2.04 11.43 13.60
CA ALA A 41 0.72 10.81 13.54
C ALA A 41 -0.28 11.67 12.74
N LEU A 42 -0.28 12.99 12.97
CA LEU A 42 -1.10 13.91 12.20
C LEU A 42 -0.74 13.88 10.71
N ALA A 43 0.54 13.87 10.37
CA ALA A 43 0.98 13.77 8.98
C ALA A 43 0.53 12.45 8.31
N VAL A 44 0.59 11.32 9.03
CA VAL A 44 0.10 10.02 8.54
C VAL A 44 -1.41 10.05 8.31
N VAL A 45 -2.19 10.59 9.26
CA VAL A 45 -3.65 10.72 9.13
C VAL A 45 -4.01 11.63 7.96
N MET A 46 -3.37 12.79 7.83
CA MET A 46 -3.60 13.70 6.70
C MET A 46 -3.21 13.06 5.36
N GLY A 47 -2.11 12.32 5.31
CA GLY A 47 -1.70 11.56 4.14
C GLY A 47 -2.72 10.49 3.75
N ALA A 48 -3.26 9.74 4.72
CA ALA A 48 -4.31 8.75 4.50
C ALA A 48 -5.61 9.38 4.01
N LEU A 49 -6.02 10.52 4.59
CA LEU A 49 -7.20 11.26 4.14
C LEU A 49 -7.04 11.78 2.71
N LEU A 50 -5.89 12.33 2.36
CA LEU A 50 -5.60 12.78 1.01
C LEU A 50 -5.61 11.61 0.01
N ALA A 51 -5.01 10.47 0.37
CA ALA A 51 -5.02 9.27 -0.46
C ALA A 51 -6.45 8.75 -0.68
N THR A 52 -7.31 8.78 0.36
CA THR A 52 -8.73 8.39 0.22
C THR A 52 -9.52 9.37 -0.63
N LEU A 53 -9.27 10.67 -0.54
CA LEU A 53 -9.91 11.69 -1.37
C LEU A 53 -9.54 11.53 -2.84
N ILE A 54 -8.25 11.32 -3.15
CA ILE A 54 -7.77 11.08 -4.51
C ILE A 54 -8.32 9.75 -5.04
N GLY A 55 -8.32 8.68 -4.23
CA GLY A 55 -8.87 7.38 -4.59
C GLY A 55 -10.39 7.37 -4.75
N ALA A 56 -11.11 8.16 -3.94
CA ALA A 56 -12.57 8.24 -4.00
C ALA A 56 -13.10 8.97 -5.26
N GLY A 57 -12.27 9.79 -5.91
CA GLY A 57 -12.61 10.41 -7.19
C GLY A 57 -12.76 9.42 -8.35
N THR A 58 -12.27 8.19 -8.19
CA THR A 58 -12.29 7.13 -9.21
C THR A 58 -13.28 6.00 -8.92
N VAL A 59 -13.94 6.01 -7.73
CA VAL A 59 -14.86 4.93 -7.31
C VAL A 59 -16.26 5.48 -7.09
N SER A 60 -17.18 5.13 -7.97
CA SER A 60 -18.62 5.42 -7.83
C SER A 60 -19.21 4.78 -6.58
N ARG A 61 -19.98 5.57 -5.81
CA ARG A 61 -20.43 5.26 -4.43
C ARG A 61 -21.70 4.41 -4.32
N THR A 62 -22.03 3.52 -5.26
CA THR A 62 -23.22 2.67 -5.18
C THR A 62 -22.90 1.24 -4.74
N PRO A 63 -23.76 0.54 -3.95
CA PRO A 63 -23.57 -0.86 -3.57
C PRO A 63 -23.49 -1.82 -4.77
N LEU A 64 -24.18 -1.51 -5.85
CA LEU A 64 -24.08 -2.19 -7.16
C LEU A 64 -22.67 -2.06 -7.77
N ALA A 65 -21.95 -0.96 -7.47
CA ALA A 65 -20.58 -0.75 -7.92
C ALA A 65 -19.55 -1.67 -7.22
N ARG A 66 -19.84 -2.23 -6.04
CA ARG A 66 -18.91 -3.17 -5.39
C ARG A 66 -18.79 -4.50 -6.13
N SER A 67 -19.89 -5.04 -6.61
CA SER A 67 -19.88 -6.27 -7.41
C SER A 67 -19.28 -6.00 -8.81
N ALA A 68 -19.56 -4.84 -9.40
CA ALA A 68 -18.93 -4.38 -10.63
C ALA A 68 -17.44 -4.09 -10.43
N SER A 69 -17.04 -3.48 -9.30
CA SER A 69 -15.64 -3.21 -8.96
C SER A 69 -14.83 -4.48 -8.75
N GLN A 70 -15.41 -5.55 -8.19
CA GLN A 70 -14.73 -6.83 -8.07
C GLN A 70 -14.54 -7.51 -9.44
N ALA A 71 -15.53 -7.45 -10.32
CA ALA A 71 -15.41 -7.93 -11.69
C ALA A 71 -14.39 -7.10 -12.48
N THR A 72 -14.41 -5.76 -12.32
CA THR A 72 -13.46 -4.83 -12.97
C THR A 72 -12.04 -4.97 -12.41
N ALA A 73 -11.88 -5.29 -11.11
CA ALA A 73 -10.57 -5.55 -10.51
C ALA A 73 -10.00 -6.93 -10.89
N ALA A 74 -10.87 -7.89 -11.17
CA ALA A 74 -10.47 -9.21 -11.67
C ALA A 74 -9.99 -9.15 -13.11
N GLU A 75 -10.56 -8.28 -13.91
CA GLU A 75 -10.27 -8.19 -15.34
C GLU A 75 -8.80 -7.87 -15.64
N PRO A 76 -8.13 -6.88 -15.02
CA PRO A 76 -6.70 -6.67 -15.24
C PRO A 76 -5.83 -7.86 -14.79
N LEU A 77 -6.24 -8.54 -13.70
CA LEU A 77 -5.50 -9.67 -13.16
C LEU A 77 -5.65 -10.93 -14.01
N LEU A 78 -6.84 -11.16 -14.55
CA LEU A 78 -7.22 -12.38 -15.27
C LEU A 78 -7.43 -12.16 -16.76
N SER A 79 -7.18 -10.94 -17.27
CA SER A 79 -7.43 -10.58 -18.67
C SER A 79 -6.80 -11.56 -19.66
N TYR A 80 -5.55 -11.93 -19.42
CA TYR A 80 -4.83 -12.89 -20.27
C TYR A 80 -5.49 -14.29 -20.24
N GLU A 81 -5.89 -14.76 -19.07
CA GLU A 81 -6.52 -16.06 -18.91
C GLU A 81 -7.93 -16.08 -19.54
N LEU A 82 -8.68 -14.99 -19.41
CA LEU A 82 -9.97 -14.80 -20.08
C LEU A 82 -9.83 -14.73 -21.60
N ASP A 83 -8.84 -14.02 -22.10
CA ASP A 83 -8.54 -13.99 -23.53
C ASP A 83 -8.16 -15.36 -24.07
N ARG A 84 -7.38 -16.11 -23.31
CA ARG A 84 -6.99 -17.48 -23.66
C ARG A 84 -8.16 -18.44 -23.62
N LEU A 85 -9.05 -18.29 -22.61
CA LEU A 85 -10.23 -19.13 -22.42
C LEU A 85 -11.15 -19.05 -23.63
N PHE A 86 -11.45 -17.84 -24.11
CA PHE A 86 -12.38 -17.58 -25.20
C PHE A 86 -11.71 -17.38 -26.58
N ARG A 87 -10.45 -17.75 -26.71
CA ARG A 87 -9.72 -17.64 -27.99
C ARG A 87 -10.23 -18.66 -28.98
N ALA A 88 -10.93 -18.22 -30.03
CA ALA A 88 -11.39 -19.04 -31.13
C ALA A 88 -10.47 -18.91 -32.35
N ALA A 89 -10.31 -19.99 -33.12
CA ALA A 89 -9.55 -19.98 -34.38
C ALA A 89 -10.26 -19.13 -35.44
N ARG A 90 -11.58 -19.12 -35.44
CA ARG A 90 -12.44 -18.26 -36.26
C ARG A 90 -13.49 -17.63 -35.37
N ARG A 91 -13.50 -16.30 -35.33
CA ARG A 91 -14.56 -15.53 -34.65
C ARG A 91 -15.33 -14.75 -35.71
N ALA A 92 -16.66 -14.79 -35.61
CA ALA A 92 -17.48 -13.90 -36.41
C ALA A 92 -17.16 -12.43 -36.07
N PRO A 93 -17.08 -11.52 -37.06
CA PRO A 93 -16.87 -10.12 -36.78
C PRO A 93 -18.00 -9.59 -35.89
N ASN A 94 -17.66 -8.72 -34.92
CA ASN A 94 -18.61 -8.03 -34.03
C ASN A 94 -19.31 -8.90 -32.95
N VAL A 95 -18.75 -10.06 -32.57
CA VAL A 95 -19.25 -10.78 -31.39
C VAL A 95 -18.69 -10.14 -30.12
N ASP A 96 -19.60 -9.53 -29.35
CA ASP A 96 -19.26 -9.02 -28.00
C ASP A 96 -19.36 -10.15 -26.98
N LEU A 97 -18.25 -10.44 -26.31
CA LEU A 97 -18.13 -11.46 -25.25
C LEU A 97 -17.93 -10.81 -23.88
N SER A 98 -18.27 -9.55 -23.70
CA SER A 98 -18.05 -8.82 -22.45
C SER A 98 -18.80 -9.44 -21.27
N ALA A 99 -20.02 -9.90 -21.49
CA ALA A 99 -20.85 -10.53 -20.46
C ALA A 99 -20.28 -11.89 -20.05
N GLU A 100 -19.96 -12.75 -21.02
CA GLU A 100 -19.39 -14.08 -20.79
C GLU A 100 -18.02 -14.01 -20.13
N ARG A 101 -17.19 -13.04 -20.52
CA ARG A 101 -15.89 -12.78 -19.88
C ARG A 101 -16.07 -12.33 -18.44
N ALA A 102 -17.02 -11.42 -18.16
CA ALA A 102 -17.28 -10.94 -16.82
C ALA A 102 -17.80 -12.08 -15.92
N GLU A 103 -18.66 -12.98 -16.44
CA GLU A 103 -19.17 -14.14 -15.75
C GLU A 103 -18.05 -15.16 -15.47
N ALA A 104 -17.30 -15.55 -16.47
CA ALA A 104 -16.14 -16.42 -16.30
C ALA A 104 -15.11 -15.82 -15.32
N GLY A 105 -14.88 -14.52 -15.37
CA GLY A 105 -14.03 -13.82 -14.42
C GLY A 105 -14.49 -13.98 -12.97
N ARG A 106 -15.79 -13.87 -12.70
CA ARG A 106 -16.35 -14.13 -11.36
C ARG A 106 -16.13 -15.58 -10.92
N ILE A 107 -16.35 -16.56 -11.80
CA ILE A 107 -16.09 -17.98 -11.50
C ILE A 107 -14.59 -18.19 -11.25
N LEU A 108 -13.70 -17.64 -12.08
CA LEU A 108 -12.26 -17.78 -11.89
C LEU A 108 -11.78 -17.18 -10.54
N LEU A 109 -12.42 -16.13 -10.03
CA LEU A 109 -12.09 -15.60 -8.71
C LEU A 109 -12.37 -16.60 -7.58
N THR A 110 -13.35 -17.48 -7.72
CA THR A 110 -13.66 -18.50 -6.71
C THR A 110 -12.57 -19.58 -6.60
N THR A 111 -11.68 -19.73 -7.60
CA THR A 111 -10.57 -20.70 -7.57
C THR A 111 -9.69 -20.60 -6.35
N SER A 112 -9.61 -19.41 -5.76
CA SER A 112 -8.80 -19.11 -4.58
C SER A 112 -9.58 -19.16 -3.27
N SER A 113 -10.88 -19.47 -3.30
CA SER A 113 -11.69 -19.69 -2.11
C SER A 113 -11.34 -21.03 -1.46
N HIS A 114 -11.82 -21.24 -0.22
CA HIS A 114 -11.57 -22.50 0.51
C HIS A 114 -12.19 -23.70 -0.18
N SER A 115 -13.38 -23.55 -0.77
CA SER A 115 -14.10 -24.59 -1.50
C SER A 115 -13.66 -24.77 -2.97
N GLY A 116 -12.88 -23.79 -3.50
CA GLY A 116 -12.54 -23.80 -4.92
C GLY A 116 -13.71 -23.47 -5.84
N VAL A 117 -13.60 -23.88 -7.10
CA VAL A 117 -14.69 -23.79 -8.10
C VAL A 117 -15.62 -24.99 -7.92
N SER A 118 -16.93 -24.77 -7.97
CA SER A 118 -17.90 -25.86 -7.91
C SER A 118 -17.84 -26.73 -9.18
N SER A 119 -18.27 -27.99 -9.05
CA SER A 119 -18.40 -28.88 -10.21
C SER A 119 -19.35 -28.35 -11.28
N ASP A 120 -20.40 -27.66 -10.83
CA ASP A 120 -21.43 -27.09 -11.71
C ASP A 120 -20.85 -25.90 -12.50
N ASP A 121 -20.13 -24.98 -11.83
CA ASP A 121 -19.45 -23.86 -12.48
C ASP A 121 -18.37 -24.34 -13.47
N ARG A 122 -17.64 -25.39 -13.10
CA ARG A 122 -16.64 -26.01 -13.99
C ARG A 122 -17.32 -26.59 -15.25
N THR A 123 -18.39 -27.33 -15.07
CA THR A 123 -19.15 -27.93 -16.18
C THR A 123 -19.74 -26.85 -17.07
N TYR A 124 -20.30 -25.81 -16.47
CA TYR A 124 -20.83 -24.64 -17.18
C TYR A 124 -19.75 -23.96 -18.03
N LEU A 125 -18.57 -23.69 -17.48
CA LEU A 125 -17.45 -23.11 -18.23
C LEU A 125 -17.01 -23.98 -19.40
N ILE A 126 -16.96 -25.30 -19.24
CA ILE A 126 -16.61 -26.25 -20.33
C ILE A 126 -17.61 -26.13 -21.48
N GLN A 127 -18.92 -26.13 -21.18
CA GLN A 127 -19.97 -25.97 -22.18
C GLN A 127 -19.89 -24.63 -22.90
N GLN A 128 -19.72 -23.53 -22.13
CA GLN A 128 -19.61 -22.18 -22.65
C GLN A 128 -18.39 -22.03 -23.57
N VAL A 129 -17.22 -22.56 -23.16
CA VAL A 129 -16.00 -22.52 -23.98
C VAL A 129 -16.21 -23.33 -25.26
N GLY A 130 -16.78 -24.53 -25.19
CA GLY A 130 -17.08 -25.33 -26.37
C GLY A 130 -17.99 -24.62 -27.37
N ALA A 131 -19.09 -24.02 -26.87
CA ALA A 131 -20.06 -23.29 -27.69
C ALA A 131 -19.43 -22.05 -28.36
N LEU A 132 -18.61 -21.27 -27.64
CA LEU A 132 -18.07 -20.01 -28.15
C LEU A 132 -16.79 -20.17 -28.96
N THR A 133 -16.05 -21.26 -28.80
CA THR A 133 -14.77 -21.46 -29.49
C THR A 133 -14.78 -22.53 -30.55
N GLY A 134 -15.82 -23.38 -30.57
CA GLY A 134 -15.92 -24.53 -31.47
C GLY A 134 -14.96 -25.69 -31.15
N LEU A 135 -14.41 -25.72 -29.94
CA LEU A 135 -13.52 -26.78 -29.47
C LEU A 135 -14.28 -28.05 -29.21
N SER A 136 -13.58 -29.22 -29.32
CA SER A 136 -14.09 -30.47 -28.84
C SER A 136 -14.36 -30.48 -27.32
N PRO A 137 -15.26 -31.29 -26.79
CA PRO A 137 -15.50 -31.37 -25.34
C PRO A 137 -14.21 -31.60 -24.54
N ALA A 138 -13.35 -32.52 -25.01
CA ALA A 138 -12.08 -32.85 -24.36
C ALA A 138 -11.07 -31.67 -24.39
N ASP A 139 -11.07 -30.89 -25.48
CA ASP A 139 -10.19 -29.71 -25.58
C ASP A 139 -10.71 -28.54 -24.72
N SER A 140 -12.02 -28.37 -24.67
CA SER A 140 -12.68 -27.39 -23.79
C SER A 140 -12.39 -27.69 -22.33
N GLU A 141 -12.52 -28.93 -21.90
CA GLU A 141 -12.20 -29.39 -20.54
C GLU A 141 -10.74 -29.10 -20.20
N ARG A 142 -9.79 -29.52 -21.02
CA ARG A 142 -8.36 -29.23 -20.81
C ARG A 142 -8.07 -27.73 -20.74
N ARG A 143 -8.73 -26.93 -21.58
CA ARG A 143 -8.55 -25.49 -21.58
C ARG A 143 -9.07 -24.85 -20.30
N VAL A 144 -10.25 -25.23 -19.83
CA VAL A 144 -10.84 -24.75 -18.58
C VAL A 144 -9.96 -25.14 -17.40
N ASP A 145 -9.53 -26.39 -17.29
CA ASP A 145 -8.69 -26.85 -16.17
C ASP A 145 -7.35 -26.10 -16.11
N ASN A 146 -6.69 -25.91 -17.25
CA ASN A 146 -5.48 -25.11 -17.33
C ASN A 146 -5.72 -23.64 -16.90
N THR A 147 -6.85 -23.06 -17.34
CA THR A 147 -7.21 -21.68 -16.99
C THR A 147 -7.51 -21.53 -15.49
N LEU A 148 -8.24 -22.51 -14.89
CA LEU A 148 -8.51 -22.54 -13.45
C LEU A 148 -7.21 -22.61 -12.63
N GLY A 149 -6.26 -23.46 -13.03
CA GLY A 149 -4.95 -23.59 -12.40
C GLY A 149 -4.12 -22.31 -12.49
N ASN A 150 -4.08 -21.68 -13.65
CA ASN A 150 -3.36 -20.44 -13.89
C ASN A 150 -3.99 -19.26 -13.13
N ALA A 151 -5.33 -19.15 -13.13
CA ALA A 151 -6.05 -18.13 -12.40
C ALA A 151 -5.77 -18.24 -10.90
N ARG A 152 -5.81 -19.43 -10.34
CA ARG A 152 -5.45 -19.67 -8.93
C ARG A 152 -4.04 -19.18 -8.62
N THR A 153 -3.09 -19.52 -9.47
CA THR A 153 -1.68 -19.12 -9.32
C THR A 153 -1.52 -17.60 -9.43
N ALA A 154 -2.20 -16.95 -10.37
CA ALA A 154 -2.18 -15.50 -10.53
C ALA A 154 -2.75 -14.78 -9.30
N ILE A 155 -3.89 -15.25 -8.78
CA ILE A 155 -4.52 -14.69 -7.59
C ILE A 155 -3.63 -14.87 -6.35
N GLN A 156 -3.04 -16.05 -6.16
CA GLN A 156 -2.14 -16.31 -5.04
C GLN A 156 -0.89 -15.41 -5.10
N ARG A 157 -0.32 -15.22 -6.30
CA ARG A 157 0.82 -14.31 -6.49
C ARG A 157 0.45 -12.87 -6.16
N SER A 158 -0.72 -12.40 -6.62
CA SER A 158 -1.24 -11.08 -6.31
C SER A 158 -1.44 -10.88 -4.80
N ARG A 159 -2.07 -11.84 -4.12
CA ARG A 159 -2.23 -11.80 -2.65
C ARG A 159 -0.89 -11.72 -1.92
N ARG A 160 0.08 -12.52 -2.35
CA ARG A 160 1.42 -12.52 -1.74
C ARG A 160 2.12 -11.17 -1.91
N SER A 161 2.06 -10.57 -3.10
CA SER A 161 2.64 -9.24 -3.33
C SER A 161 1.93 -8.17 -2.51
N THR A 162 0.61 -8.22 -2.36
CA THR A 162 -0.15 -7.30 -1.50
C THR A 162 0.27 -7.40 -0.04
N ILE A 163 0.48 -8.60 0.48
CA ILE A 163 0.96 -8.81 1.86
C ILE A 163 2.36 -8.20 2.04
N ILE A 164 3.27 -8.42 1.08
CA ILE A 164 4.63 -7.86 1.13
C ILE A 164 4.58 -6.33 1.13
N VAL A 165 3.77 -5.73 0.25
CA VAL A 165 3.60 -4.28 0.18
C VAL A 165 3.00 -3.73 1.49
N ALA A 166 1.96 -4.37 2.02
CA ALA A 166 1.34 -3.96 3.28
C ALA A 166 2.34 -4.03 4.45
N PHE A 167 3.12 -5.09 4.53
CA PHE A 167 4.18 -5.23 5.54
C PHE A 167 5.27 -4.15 5.38
N SER A 168 5.69 -3.87 4.15
CA SER A 168 6.69 -2.83 3.87
C SER A 168 6.19 -1.43 4.27
N ILE A 169 4.91 -1.13 4.00
CA ILE A 169 4.29 0.13 4.43
C ILE A 169 4.24 0.21 5.96
N ALA A 170 3.82 -0.86 6.64
CA ALA A 170 3.79 -0.90 8.11
C ALA A 170 5.19 -0.69 8.72
N ALA A 171 6.21 -1.34 8.18
CA ALA A 171 7.59 -1.17 8.62
C ALA A 171 8.08 0.28 8.39
N ALA A 172 7.80 0.87 7.23
CA ALA A 172 8.16 2.25 6.93
C ALA A 172 7.46 3.26 7.88
N VAL A 173 6.19 3.03 8.20
CA VAL A 173 5.42 3.83 9.16
C VAL A 173 6.04 3.74 10.56
N LEU A 174 6.41 2.55 11.03
CA LEU A 174 7.07 2.37 12.33
C LEU A 174 8.44 3.05 12.39
N LEU A 175 9.27 2.87 11.36
CA LEU A 175 10.57 3.56 11.27
C LEU A 175 10.40 5.08 11.25
N GLY A 176 9.38 5.58 10.56
CA GLY A 176 9.01 7.00 10.56
C GLY A 176 8.66 7.52 11.94
N ALA A 177 7.93 6.74 12.76
CA ALA A 177 7.60 7.09 14.14
C ALA A 177 8.86 7.21 15.00
N VAL A 178 9.74 6.21 14.95
CA VAL A 178 11.01 6.22 15.69
C VAL A 178 11.88 7.41 15.29
N ALA A 179 12.01 7.66 13.99
CA ALA A 179 12.77 8.79 13.47
C ALA A 179 12.18 10.15 13.91
N ALA A 180 10.85 10.28 13.92
CA ALA A 180 10.18 11.50 14.35
C ALA A 180 10.37 11.76 15.85
N TRP A 181 10.28 10.71 16.67
CA TRP A 181 10.56 10.79 18.11
C TRP A 181 12.00 11.19 18.39
N ALA A 182 12.96 10.51 17.79
CA ALA A 182 14.38 10.79 17.97
C ALA A 182 14.76 12.22 17.48
N ALA A 183 14.20 12.63 16.34
CA ALA A 183 14.43 13.97 15.82
C ALA A 183 13.83 15.08 16.72
N ALA A 184 12.67 14.84 17.34
CA ALA A 184 12.06 15.78 18.26
C ALA A 184 12.86 15.90 19.57
N ALA A 185 13.33 14.80 20.14
CA ALA A 185 14.21 14.80 21.29
C ALA A 185 15.53 15.54 21.00
N ALA A 186 16.14 15.32 19.82
CA ALA A 186 17.32 16.05 19.39
C ALA A 186 17.04 17.55 19.20
N GLY A 187 15.87 17.92 18.67
CA GLY A 187 15.42 19.30 18.52
C GLY A 187 15.25 20.02 19.85
N GLY A 188 14.67 19.33 20.84
CA GLY A 188 14.53 19.82 22.21
C GLY A 188 15.87 20.08 22.88
N ARG A 189 16.80 19.11 22.84
CA ARG A 189 18.15 19.27 23.40
C ARG A 189 18.89 20.47 22.79
N HIS A 190 18.78 20.67 21.49
CA HIS A 190 19.39 21.81 20.81
C HIS A 190 18.74 23.14 21.20
N ARG A 191 17.41 23.17 21.44
CA ARG A 191 16.73 24.34 22.02
C ARG A 191 17.28 24.68 23.39
N ASP A 192 17.56 23.66 24.23
CA ASP A 192 18.02 23.79 25.60
C ASP A 192 19.55 24.03 25.72
N GLY A 193 20.23 24.29 24.59
CA GLY A 193 21.64 24.73 24.54
C GLY A 193 22.65 23.63 24.24
N ALA A 194 22.21 22.39 23.93
CA ALA A 194 23.12 21.35 23.48
C ALA A 194 23.76 21.71 22.12
N PRO A 195 25.03 21.33 21.87
CA PRO A 195 25.68 21.60 20.60
C PRO A 195 24.94 20.90 19.46
N ALA A 196 24.98 21.52 18.27
CA ALA A 196 24.38 20.91 17.08
C ALA A 196 25.05 19.56 16.78
N PRO A 197 24.28 18.55 16.36
CA PRO A 197 24.84 17.27 15.97
C PRO A 197 25.93 17.43 14.89
N ASP A 198 27.00 16.63 14.96
CA ASP A 198 28.17 16.73 14.07
C ASP A 198 27.84 16.65 12.58
N TRP A 199 26.74 15.97 12.21
CA TRP A 199 26.29 15.90 10.82
C TRP A 199 25.73 17.22 10.29
N MET A 200 25.22 18.10 11.17
CA MET A 200 24.83 19.48 10.82
C MET A 200 26.03 20.44 10.81
N ALA A 201 27.01 20.23 11.67
CA ALA A 201 28.20 21.10 11.79
C ALA A 201 29.14 20.99 10.57
N ARG A 202 29.13 19.88 9.85
CA ARG A 202 29.98 19.67 8.67
C ARG A 202 29.62 20.55 7.46
N SER A 203 28.43 21.13 7.41
CA SER A 203 28.04 22.02 6.31
C SER A 203 28.75 23.38 6.38
N ASP A 204 29.21 23.83 7.56
CA ASP A 204 29.87 25.13 7.74
C ASP A 204 31.36 25.14 7.35
N THR A 205 32.00 23.99 7.28
CA THR A 205 33.42 23.90 6.86
C THR A 205 33.63 24.19 5.38
N PHE A 206 32.65 24.00 4.52
CA PHE A 206 32.72 24.35 3.10
C PHE A 206 32.60 25.87 2.83
N GLY A 207 31.89 26.61 3.69
CA GLY A 207 31.71 28.06 3.58
C GLY A 207 32.94 28.89 4.02
N ARG A 208 33.71 28.38 4.99
CA ARG A 208 34.83 29.09 5.58
C ARG A 208 36.09 29.08 4.72
N ARG A 209 36.28 28.05 3.87
CA ARG A 209 37.42 27.97 2.93
C ARG A 209 37.36 28.99 1.77
N ARG A 210 36.22 29.60 1.47
CA ARG A 210 36.08 30.58 0.38
C ARG A 210 36.35 32.02 0.81
N ARG A 211 36.51 32.34 2.11
CA ARG A 211 36.78 33.70 2.60
C ARG A 211 38.23 33.96 3.00
N GLY A 212 39.12 33.04 2.71
CA GLY A 212 40.54 33.16 3.07
C GLY A 212 41.45 33.06 1.85
N LEU A 213 41.23 33.91 0.83
CA LEU A 213 42.24 34.19 -0.21
C LEU A 213 42.45 35.71 -0.22
N PRO A 214 43.73 36.14 -0.10
CA PRO A 214 44.12 37.55 -0.11
C PRO A 214 43.89 38.22 -1.45
#